data_64a9a5ad4226a78602d6da3ac9289823
#
_entry.id   64a9a5ad4226a78602d6da3ac9289823
#
_cell.length_a   1.000
_cell.length_b   1.000
_cell.length_c   1.000
_cell.angle_alpha   90.00
_cell.angle_beta   90.00
_cell.angle_gamma   90.00
#
_symmetry.space_group_name_H-M   'P 1'
#
loop_
_entity.id
_entity.type
_entity.pdbx_description
1 polymer ?
#
loop_
_entity_poly.entity_id
_entity_poly.type
_entity_poly.pdbx_seq_one_letter_code
_entity_poly.pdbx_strand_id
1 'polypeptide(L)'
;GDVYKRQNLTHKGESPIICLVGPPGTGKTSIARSVAKALNKKYVRICLGGVRDEAEIRGHRKTYVGAMPGRIINGLKSAGVKNPLMLLDEIDKVSSDYKGDTSSALLEVLDNEQNSHFRDHYVELPVDLSEVLFIATANSVQTIPRPLLDRMELIEVSSYTENEKAHIAKEHLIAKQIEKNGLKESELTFQNGAIEQLIRSYTREAGVRNLERKIGEICRKAAREIYEGKKKKVTISTKNLEHYLGKEKYTFDKKNEKDEVGIVRGLA
;
A
#
# COMPACT_ATOMS: atom_id res chain seq x y z
N GLY A 1 8.61 -2.59 17.31
CA GLY A 1 8.63 -2.48 18.76
C GLY A 1 9.91 -1.87 19.31
N ASP A 2 11.09 -2.36 18.91
CA ASP A 2 12.36 -1.97 19.55
C ASP A 2 12.88 -0.60 19.11
N VAL A 3 12.67 -0.21 17.87
CA VAL A 3 13.08 1.13 17.37
C VAL A 3 12.30 2.23 18.08
N TYR A 4 10.98 2.04 18.27
CA TYR A 4 10.14 2.99 19.00
C TYR A 4 10.47 3.07 20.50
N LYS A 5 10.78 1.94 21.12
CA LYS A 5 11.27 1.92 22.51
C LYS A 5 12.59 2.66 22.67
N ARG A 6 13.50 2.54 21.71
CA ARG A 6 14.75 3.31 21.67
C ARG A 6 14.50 4.82 21.57
N GLN A 7 13.59 5.27 20.69
CA GLN A 7 13.24 6.69 20.58
C GLN A 7 12.69 7.28 21.88
N ASN A 8 11.93 6.52 22.65
CA ASN A 8 11.40 6.98 23.93
C ASN A 8 12.40 6.91 25.10
N LEU A 9 13.42 6.04 25.01
CA LEU A 9 14.43 5.87 26.06
C LEU A 9 15.66 6.76 25.85
N THR A 10 15.93 7.17 24.63
CA THR A 10 17.05 8.04 24.29
C THR A 10 16.51 9.24 23.54
N HIS A 11 16.20 10.32 24.21
CA HIS A 11 15.87 11.62 23.59
C HIS A 11 17.01 12.17 22.70
N LYS A 12 18.05 11.40 22.44
CA LYS A 12 19.22 11.65 21.59
C LYS A 12 19.60 10.36 20.91
N GLY A 13 19.05 10.08 19.75
CA GLY A 13 19.51 8.95 18.93
C GLY A 13 19.01 9.10 17.52
N GLU A 14 19.91 9.03 16.58
CA GLU A 14 19.63 8.83 15.16
C GLU A 14 18.88 7.50 15.02
N SER A 15 17.55 7.57 15.11
CA SER A 15 16.74 6.39 14.82
C SER A 15 16.56 6.29 13.32
N PRO A 16 16.97 5.21 12.69
CA PRO A 16 16.77 5.04 11.26
C PRO A 16 15.28 5.02 10.94
N ILE A 17 14.92 5.52 9.77
CA ILE A 17 13.56 5.51 9.28
C ILE A 17 13.24 4.13 8.74
N ILE A 18 12.16 3.55 9.23
CA ILE A 18 11.70 2.24 8.74
C ILE A 18 11.17 2.39 7.31
N CYS A 19 11.72 1.60 6.40
CA CYS A 19 11.22 1.45 5.03
C CYS A 19 10.73 0.02 4.80
N LEU A 20 9.43 -0.14 4.55
CA LEU A 20 8.82 -1.42 4.21
C LEU A 20 8.99 -1.67 2.72
N VAL A 21 9.74 -2.72 2.36
CA VAL A 21 10.09 -3.04 0.97
C VAL A 21 9.46 -4.37 0.56
N GLY A 22 8.84 -4.41 -0.59
CA GLY A 22 8.29 -5.64 -1.13
C GLY A 22 7.31 -5.43 -2.26
N PRO A 23 6.83 -6.50 -2.91
CA PRO A 23 5.92 -6.43 -4.03
C PRO A 23 4.66 -5.62 -3.74
N PRO A 24 4.00 -5.04 -4.76
CA PRO A 24 2.74 -4.33 -4.56
C PRO A 24 1.64 -5.27 -4.05
N GLY A 25 0.75 -4.74 -3.21
CA GLY A 25 -0.38 -5.51 -2.68
C GLY A 25 -0.08 -6.42 -1.49
N THR A 26 1.13 -6.36 -0.91
CA THR A 26 1.54 -7.16 0.26
C THR A 26 1.19 -6.51 1.60
N GLY A 27 0.41 -5.43 1.60
CA GLY A 27 -0.11 -4.83 2.83
C GLY A 27 0.81 -3.83 3.53
N LYS A 28 1.87 -3.33 2.88
CA LYS A 28 2.80 -2.35 3.45
C LYS A 28 2.10 -1.13 4.07
N THR A 29 1.16 -0.54 3.33
CA THR A 29 0.35 0.59 3.81
C THR A 29 -0.55 0.21 5.00
N SER A 30 -1.07 -1.02 5.02
CA SER A 30 -1.89 -1.53 6.12
C SER A 30 -1.05 -1.76 7.38
N ILE A 31 0.18 -2.23 7.24
CA ILE A 31 1.14 -2.38 8.34
C ILE A 31 1.39 -1.01 8.99
N ALA A 32 1.72 0.02 8.20
CA ALA A 32 1.96 1.36 8.72
C ALA A 32 0.74 1.94 9.47
N ARG A 33 -0.47 1.71 8.94
CA ARG A 33 -1.72 2.11 9.60
C ARG A 33 -1.93 1.37 10.93
N SER A 34 -1.64 0.09 10.98
CA SER A 34 -1.72 -0.72 12.19
C SER A 34 -0.71 -0.27 13.25
N VAL A 35 0.50 0.11 12.84
CA VAL A 35 1.51 0.71 13.72
C VAL A 35 1.00 2.03 14.30
N ALA A 36 0.42 2.91 13.47
CA ALA A 36 -0.15 4.17 13.96
C ALA A 36 -1.25 3.92 15.01
N LYS A 37 -2.13 2.95 14.76
CA LYS A 37 -3.19 2.56 15.70
C LYS A 37 -2.60 2.03 17.00
N ALA A 38 -1.62 1.14 16.92
CA ALA A 38 -0.97 0.55 18.10
C ALA A 38 -0.23 1.59 18.96
N LEU A 39 0.29 2.64 18.34
CA LEU A 39 0.98 3.75 19.00
C LEU A 39 0.03 4.91 19.37
N ASN A 40 -1.26 4.77 19.13
CA ASN A 40 -2.27 5.82 19.31
C ASN A 40 -1.90 7.15 18.63
N LYS A 41 -1.31 7.07 17.42
CA LYS A 41 -0.94 8.23 16.60
C LYS A 41 -1.95 8.48 15.49
N LYS A 42 -2.17 9.74 15.14
CA LYS A 42 -2.90 10.10 13.93
C LYS A 42 -2.10 9.62 12.72
N TYR A 43 -2.77 9.05 11.73
CA TYR A 43 -2.17 8.50 10.52
C TYR A 43 -2.40 9.42 9.33
N VAL A 44 -1.33 9.75 8.62
CA VAL A 44 -1.37 10.50 7.37
C VAL A 44 -0.58 9.74 6.32
N ARG A 45 -1.11 9.64 5.12
CA ARG A 45 -0.44 9.05 3.96
C ARG A 45 -0.09 10.11 2.94
N ILE A 46 1.17 10.17 2.56
CA ILE A 46 1.69 11.00 1.48
C ILE A 46 2.18 10.07 0.38
N CYS A 47 1.49 10.07 -0.78
CA CYS A 47 1.92 9.31 -1.93
C CYS A 47 2.99 10.09 -2.68
N LEU A 48 4.21 9.54 -2.78
CA LEU A 48 5.32 10.13 -3.50
C LEU A 48 5.40 9.66 -4.96
N GLY A 49 4.65 8.62 -5.32
CA GLY A 49 4.54 8.17 -6.69
C GLY A 49 3.96 9.26 -7.60
N GLY A 50 4.76 9.70 -8.59
CA GLY A 50 4.37 10.75 -9.52
C GLY A 50 4.72 12.17 -9.08
N VAL A 51 5.36 12.37 -7.93
CA VAL A 51 5.97 13.66 -7.54
C VAL A 51 7.15 13.95 -8.48
N ARG A 52 7.09 15.09 -9.17
CA ARG A 52 8.08 15.48 -10.17
C ARG A 52 8.78 16.80 -9.85
N ASP A 53 8.27 17.54 -8.88
CA ASP A 53 8.74 18.87 -8.52
C ASP A 53 8.99 18.94 -7.02
N GLU A 54 10.14 19.50 -6.63
CA GLU A 54 10.47 19.82 -5.24
C GLU A 54 9.37 20.66 -4.56
N ALA A 55 8.72 21.55 -5.29
CA ALA A 55 7.63 22.36 -4.79
C ALA A 55 6.41 21.56 -4.32
N GLU A 56 6.22 20.33 -4.80
CA GLU A 56 5.18 19.45 -4.26
C GLU A 56 5.47 19.02 -2.80
N ILE A 57 6.74 18.93 -2.42
CA ILE A 57 7.17 18.61 -1.05
C ILE A 57 7.26 19.86 -0.19
N ARG A 58 7.94 20.91 -0.70
CA ARG A 58 8.26 22.15 0.02
C ARG A 58 7.26 23.29 -0.18
N GLY A 59 6.24 23.14 -1.03
CA GLY A 59 5.32 24.21 -1.38
C GLY A 59 5.86 25.20 -2.41
N HIS A 60 4.97 25.98 -2.96
CA HIS A 60 5.26 27.03 -3.94
C HIS A 60 5.40 28.38 -3.24
N ARG A 61 6.33 29.23 -3.71
CA ARG A 61 6.42 30.60 -3.22
C ARG A 61 5.10 31.35 -3.48
N LYS A 62 4.64 32.14 -2.52
CA LYS A 62 3.37 32.89 -2.58
C LYS A 62 3.22 33.82 -3.79
N THR A 63 4.34 34.18 -4.43
CA THR A 63 4.36 35.03 -5.64
C THR A 63 3.82 34.32 -6.90
N TYR A 64 3.68 33.00 -6.88
CA TYR A 64 3.14 32.25 -8.02
C TYR A 64 1.62 32.14 -7.96
N VAL A 65 0.98 32.25 -9.12
CA VAL A 65 -0.48 31.99 -9.25
C VAL A 65 -0.74 30.52 -8.94
N GLY A 66 -1.67 30.26 -8.02
CA GLY A 66 -1.96 28.90 -7.58
C GLY A 66 -0.98 28.34 -6.54
N ALA A 67 -0.17 29.20 -5.92
CA ALA A 67 0.72 28.79 -4.85
C ALA A 67 -0.02 28.11 -3.70
N MET A 68 0.55 27.01 -3.20
CA MET A 68 0.00 26.22 -2.10
C MET A 68 1.12 25.61 -1.25
N PRO A 69 0.81 25.27 0.01
CA PRO A 69 1.74 24.53 0.86
C PRO A 69 2.10 23.17 0.25
N GLY A 70 3.29 22.67 0.59
CA GLY A 70 3.74 21.36 0.19
C GLY A 70 2.97 20.20 0.87
N ARG A 71 3.20 19.00 0.40
CA ARG A 71 2.51 17.79 0.90
C ARG A 71 2.78 17.50 2.36
N ILE A 72 3.98 17.81 2.86
CA ILE A 72 4.35 17.63 4.27
C ILE A 72 3.49 18.53 5.18
N ILE A 73 3.42 19.81 4.87
CA ILE A 73 2.61 20.77 5.64
C ILE A 73 1.11 20.45 5.54
N ASN A 74 0.64 20.11 4.36
CA ASN A 74 -0.75 19.67 4.18
C ASN A 74 -1.06 18.39 4.96
N GLY A 75 -0.09 17.47 5.07
CA GLY A 75 -0.18 16.28 5.90
C GLY A 75 -0.32 16.60 7.38
N LEU A 76 0.51 17.51 7.92
CA LEU A 76 0.41 17.98 9.32
C LEU A 76 -0.93 18.67 9.58
N LYS A 77 -1.36 19.54 8.67
CA LYS A 77 -2.66 20.22 8.77
C LYS A 77 -3.82 19.21 8.82
N SER A 78 -3.77 18.20 7.96
CA SER A 78 -4.78 17.13 7.93
C SER A 78 -4.78 16.28 9.21
N ALA A 79 -3.60 16.01 9.78
CA ALA A 79 -3.48 15.28 11.04
C ALA A 79 -4.04 16.06 12.23
N GLY A 80 -3.90 17.37 12.23
CA GLY A 80 -4.30 18.27 13.32
C GLY A 80 -3.47 18.11 14.60
N VAL A 81 -2.32 17.42 14.52
CA VAL A 81 -1.39 17.17 15.64
C VAL A 81 0.06 17.31 15.16
N LYS A 82 0.98 17.58 16.10
CA LYS A 82 2.42 17.74 15.78
C LYS A 82 3.15 16.39 15.64
N ASN A 83 2.60 15.32 16.19
CA ASN A 83 3.23 14.00 16.33
C ASN A 83 2.52 12.86 15.58
N PRO A 84 2.02 13.07 14.35
CA PRO A 84 1.39 11.98 13.61
C PRO A 84 2.39 10.90 13.20
N LEU A 85 1.89 9.74 12.79
CA LEU A 85 2.62 8.84 11.92
C LEU A 85 2.36 9.28 10.47
N MET A 86 3.42 9.63 9.76
CA MET A 86 3.36 10.05 8.37
C MET A 86 3.98 8.97 7.48
N LEU A 87 3.17 8.35 6.64
CA LEU A 87 3.60 7.36 5.68
C LEU A 87 4.02 8.02 4.38
N LEU A 88 5.28 7.87 4.02
CA LEU A 88 5.84 8.26 2.72
C LEU A 88 5.73 7.06 1.78
N ASP A 89 4.65 7.01 1.01
CA ASP A 89 4.31 5.84 0.20
C ASP A 89 4.92 5.96 -1.20
N GLU A 90 5.49 4.85 -1.70
CA GLU A 90 6.15 4.74 -3.01
C GLU A 90 7.38 5.64 -3.16
N ILE A 91 8.28 5.64 -2.16
CA ILE A 91 9.50 6.47 -2.17
C ILE A 91 10.48 6.07 -3.30
N ASP A 92 10.40 4.85 -3.78
CA ASP A 92 11.15 4.33 -4.92
C ASP A 92 10.74 4.92 -6.28
N LYS A 93 9.63 5.66 -6.31
CA LYS A 93 9.11 6.32 -7.52
C LYS A 93 9.33 7.83 -7.54
N VAL A 94 10.09 8.33 -6.61
CA VAL A 94 10.52 9.74 -6.62
C VAL A 94 11.49 9.93 -7.77
N SER A 95 11.14 10.79 -8.73
CA SER A 95 12.02 11.06 -9.85
C SER A 95 13.13 12.05 -9.49
N SER A 96 14.30 11.83 -10.04
CA SER A 96 15.45 12.74 -9.95
C SER A 96 15.49 13.76 -11.11
N ASP A 97 14.33 14.05 -11.71
CA ASP A 97 14.25 14.86 -12.92
C ASP A 97 14.43 16.38 -12.67
N TYR A 98 14.99 17.02 -13.65
CA TYR A 98 15.46 18.39 -13.92
C TYR A 98 14.79 19.62 -13.26
N LYS A 99 13.76 19.51 -12.45
CA LYS A 99 13.03 20.65 -11.86
C LYS A 99 13.15 20.76 -10.34
N GLY A 100 14.34 20.58 -9.82
CA GLY A 100 14.60 20.64 -8.40
C GLY A 100 14.82 19.25 -7.81
N ASP A 101 15.60 19.21 -6.74
CA ASP A 101 16.00 17.97 -6.11
C ASP A 101 14.97 17.52 -5.07
N THR A 102 13.95 16.81 -5.52
CA THR A 102 12.94 16.20 -4.64
C THR A 102 13.59 15.33 -3.56
N SER A 103 14.71 14.69 -3.87
CA SER A 103 15.47 13.88 -2.91
C SER A 103 16.09 14.74 -1.81
N SER A 104 16.63 15.91 -2.14
CA SER A 104 17.16 16.85 -1.13
C SER A 104 16.05 17.36 -0.22
N ALA A 105 14.87 17.65 -0.76
CA ALA A 105 13.73 18.05 0.04
C ALA A 105 13.31 16.96 1.03
N LEU A 106 13.28 15.71 0.59
CA LEU A 106 12.97 14.57 1.45
C LEU A 106 14.07 14.29 2.47
N LEU A 107 15.35 14.51 2.11
CA LEU A 107 16.45 14.40 3.06
C LEU A 107 16.27 15.37 4.23
N GLU A 108 15.93 16.63 3.97
CA GLU A 108 15.68 17.61 5.03
C GLU A 108 14.50 17.19 5.92
N VAL A 109 13.45 16.63 5.35
CA VAL A 109 12.28 16.11 6.09
C VAL A 109 12.67 14.94 7.01
N LEU A 110 13.55 14.06 6.53
CA LEU A 110 13.91 12.81 7.19
C LEU A 110 15.14 12.93 8.08
N ASP A 111 15.90 14.02 7.96
CA ASP A 111 17.09 14.26 8.77
C ASP A 111 16.72 14.84 10.14
N ASN A 112 16.99 14.09 11.20
CA ASN A 112 16.68 14.50 12.57
C ASN A 112 17.41 15.79 13.01
N GLU A 113 18.54 16.14 12.39
CA GLU A 113 19.25 17.39 12.67
C GLU A 113 18.63 18.61 11.99
N GLN A 114 18.00 18.40 10.82
CA GLN A 114 17.46 19.47 10.00
C GLN A 114 15.93 19.62 10.10
N ASN A 115 15.20 18.53 10.37
CA ASN A 115 13.75 18.50 10.30
C ASN A 115 13.04 19.34 11.38
N SER A 116 13.72 19.70 12.46
CA SER A 116 13.18 20.66 13.46
C SER A 116 13.02 22.08 12.92
N HIS A 117 13.65 22.40 11.80
CA HIS A 117 13.62 23.71 11.16
C HIS A 117 13.18 23.61 9.69
N PHE A 118 12.35 22.64 9.36
CA PHE A 118 11.85 22.43 8.00
C PHE A 118 11.13 23.68 7.49
N ARG A 119 11.50 24.16 6.30
CA ARG A 119 10.88 25.33 5.66
C ARG A 119 10.07 24.94 4.43
N ASP A 120 8.78 25.22 4.53
CA ASP A 120 7.90 25.23 3.38
C ASP A 120 7.92 26.63 2.73
N HIS A 121 8.06 26.70 1.42
CA HIS A 121 8.18 27.97 0.70
C HIS A 121 6.89 28.81 0.69
N TYR A 122 5.75 28.16 0.89
CA TYR A 122 4.47 28.85 1.02
C TYR A 122 4.26 29.41 2.43
N VAL A 123 4.56 28.60 3.43
CA VAL A 123 4.37 29.01 4.85
C VAL A 123 5.44 30.00 5.29
N GLU A 124 6.68 29.84 4.79
CA GLU A 124 7.86 30.66 5.08
C GLU A 124 8.32 30.69 6.55
N LEU A 125 7.62 30.01 7.44
CA LEU A 125 7.99 29.84 8.84
C LEU A 125 8.65 28.45 9.02
N PRO A 126 9.63 28.32 9.93
CA PRO A 126 10.18 27.03 10.28
C PRO A 126 9.11 26.19 10.98
N VAL A 127 9.01 24.92 10.58
CA VAL A 127 8.10 23.94 11.14
C VAL A 127 8.91 22.80 11.74
N ASP A 128 8.63 22.47 12.98
CA ASP A 128 9.28 21.38 13.69
C ASP A 128 8.62 20.03 13.35
N LEU A 129 9.36 19.16 12.67
CA LEU A 129 8.97 17.80 12.30
C LEU A 129 9.57 16.73 13.22
N SER A 130 10.29 17.10 14.27
CA SER A 130 11.02 16.16 15.13
C SER A 130 10.13 15.16 15.88
N GLU A 131 8.86 15.51 16.11
CA GLU A 131 7.88 14.64 16.77
C GLU A 131 7.11 13.73 15.77
N VAL A 132 7.29 13.92 14.47
CA VAL A 132 6.64 13.11 13.43
C VAL A 132 7.34 11.75 13.32
N LEU A 133 6.55 10.68 13.38
CA LEU A 133 7.06 9.35 13.10
C LEU A 133 6.93 9.07 11.59
N PHE A 134 8.06 9.03 10.89
CA PHE A 134 8.10 8.70 9.47
C PHE A 134 8.25 7.21 9.25
N ILE A 135 7.44 6.64 8.35
CA ILE A 135 7.61 5.31 7.77
C ILE A 135 7.57 5.48 6.26
N ALA A 136 8.46 4.81 5.55
CA ALA A 136 8.47 4.78 4.09
C ALA A 136 8.00 3.42 3.56
N THR A 137 7.51 3.40 2.32
CA THR A 137 7.27 2.15 1.58
C THR A 137 7.95 2.22 0.21
N ALA A 138 8.41 1.08 -0.27
CA ALA A 138 8.97 0.92 -1.59
C ALA A 138 8.59 -0.46 -2.17
N ASN A 139 8.50 -0.55 -3.49
CA ASN A 139 8.39 -1.85 -4.15
C ASN A 139 9.77 -2.45 -4.43
N SER A 140 10.77 -1.61 -4.68
CA SER A 140 12.16 -1.98 -4.93
C SER A 140 13.11 -0.96 -4.30
N VAL A 141 14.24 -1.43 -3.81
CA VAL A 141 15.29 -0.55 -3.26
C VAL A 141 16.18 0.05 -4.35
N GLN A 142 16.19 -0.54 -5.55
CA GLN A 142 17.14 -0.19 -6.62
C GLN A 142 16.99 1.23 -7.14
N THR A 143 15.79 1.79 -7.07
CA THR A 143 15.46 3.14 -7.58
C THR A 143 15.42 4.19 -6.47
N ILE A 144 15.61 3.80 -5.20
CA ILE A 144 15.69 4.76 -4.10
C ILE A 144 17.04 5.47 -4.18
N PRO A 145 17.07 6.82 -4.17
CA PRO A 145 18.31 7.58 -4.12
C PRO A 145 19.17 7.16 -2.92
N ARG A 146 20.46 6.93 -3.16
CA ARG A 146 21.40 6.43 -2.14
C ARG A 146 21.40 7.24 -0.84
N PRO A 147 21.40 8.58 -0.87
CA PRO A 147 21.36 9.38 0.34
C PRO A 147 20.13 9.15 1.21
N LEU A 148 18.97 8.85 0.60
CA LEU A 148 17.75 8.48 1.33
C LEU A 148 17.86 7.06 1.90
N LEU A 149 18.40 6.14 1.11
CA LEU A 149 18.55 4.75 1.49
C LEU A 149 19.46 4.59 2.72
N ASP A 150 20.54 5.36 2.79
CA ASP A 150 21.51 5.32 3.90
C ASP A 150 20.90 5.74 5.26
N ARG A 151 19.74 6.42 5.24
CA ARG A 151 18.99 6.83 6.45
C ARG A 151 17.87 5.86 6.83
N MET A 152 17.70 4.78 6.10
CA MET A 152 16.59 3.86 6.26
C MET A 152 17.02 2.51 6.78
N GLU A 153 16.19 1.95 7.67
CA GLU A 153 16.21 0.55 8.02
C GLU A 153 15.20 -0.20 7.14
N LEU A 154 15.70 -1.11 6.32
CA LEU A 154 14.87 -1.85 5.38
C LEU A 154 14.25 -3.06 6.06
N ILE A 155 12.93 -3.15 5.99
CA ILE A 155 12.18 -4.33 6.42
C ILE A 155 11.51 -4.94 5.19
N GLU A 156 11.92 -6.15 4.85
CA GLU A 156 11.36 -6.87 3.72
C GLU A 156 9.97 -7.42 4.07
N VAL A 157 9.01 -7.11 3.19
CA VAL A 157 7.65 -7.64 3.23
C VAL A 157 7.47 -8.60 2.08
N SER A 158 7.51 -9.89 2.38
CA SER A 158 7.45 -10.97 1.39
C SER A 158 6.08 -11.10 0.71
N SER A 159 6.06 -11.81 -0.42
CA SER A 159 4.83 -12.23 -1.08
C SER A 159 4.04 -13.21 -0.22
N TYR A 160 2.72 -13.24 -0.42
CA TYR A 160 1.84 -14.18 0.26
C TYR A 160 1.79 -15.53 -0.47
N THR A 161 1.76 -16.60 0.31
CA THR A 161 1.40 -17.94 -0.16
C THR A 161 -0.09 -18.02 -0.50
N GLU A 162 -0.51 -19.05 -1.24
CA GLU A 162 -1.93 -19.27 -1.55
C GLU A 162 -2.79 -19.41 -0.29
N ASN A 163 -2.27 -20.08 0.74
CA ASN A 163 -2.96 -20.26 2.02
C ASN A 163 -3.14 -18.93 2.76
N GLU A 164 -2.10 -18.10 2.80
CA GLU A 164 -2.19 -16.76 3.39
C GLU A 164 -3.18 -15.87 2.65
N LYS A 165 -3.17 -15.90 1.31
CA LYS A 165 -4.14 -15.18 0.49
C LYS A 165 -5.58 -15.63 0.75
N ALA A 166 -5.81 -16.93 0.88
CA ALA A 166 -7.12 -17.48 1.20
C ALA A 166 -7.60 -17.03 2.58
N HIS A 167 -6.70 -17.01 3.56
CA HIS A 167 -6.98 -16.54 4.90
C HIS A 167 -7.33 -15.05 4.92
N ILE A 168 -6.52 -14.21 4.29
CA ILE A 168 -6.77 -12.77 4.13
C ILE A 168 -8.11 -12.52 3.42
N ALA A 169 -8.42 -13.28 2.38
CA ALA A 169 -9.69 -13.16 1.66
C ALA A 169 -10.89 -13.39 2.59
N LYS A 170 -10.86 -14.45 3.39
CA LYS A 170 -11.94 -14.83 4.30
C LYS A 170 -12.11 -13.84 5.45
N GLU A 171 -11.02 -13.45 6.09
CA GLU A 171 -11.09 -12.63 7.30
C GLU A 171 -11.28 -11.14 7.04
N HIS A 172 -10.82 -10.65 5.87
CA HIS A 172 -10.79 -9.22 5.63
C HIS A 172 -11.42 -8.77 4.31
N LEU A 173 -11.07 -9.42 3.18
CA LEU A 173 -11.43 -8.85 1.88
C LEU A 173 -12.90 -9.03 1.56
N ILE A 174 -13.48 -10.19 1.86
CA ILE A 174 -14.88 -10.51 1.55
C ILE A 174 -15.80 -9.59 2.36
N ALA A 175 -15.63 -9.52 3.66
CA ALA A 175 -16.45 -8.65 4.52
C ALA A 175 -16.36 -7.18 4.08
N LYS A 176 -15.16 -6.68 3.83
CA LYS A 176 -14.92 -5.32 3.34
C LYS A 176 -15.65 -5.04 2.02
N GLN A 177 -15.62 -5.98 1.06
CA GLN A 177 -16.26 -5.80 -0.24
C GLN A 177 -17.78 -5.96 -0.17
N ILE A 178 -18.29 -6.82 0.70
CA ILE A 178 -19.73 -6.96 0.98
C ILE A 178 -20.28 -5.63 1.50
N GLU A 179 -19.66 -5.06 2.54
CA GLU A 179 -20.03 -3.78 3.12
C GLU A 179 -19.95 -2.64 2.09
N LYS A 180 -18.84 -2.56 1.36
CA LYS A 180 -18.60 -1.53 0.34
C LYS A 180 -19.65 -1.52 -0.77
N ASN A 181 -20.24 -2.66 -1.09
CA ASN A 181 -21.26 -2.81 -2.12
C ASN A 181 -22.69 -2.84 -1.57
N GLY A 182 -22.88 -2.50 -0.29
CA GLY A 182 -24.21 -2.38 0.34
C GLY A 182 -24.93 -3.72 0.56
N LEU A 183 -24.21 -4.83 0.53
CA LEU A 183 -24.74 -6.16 0.81
C LEU A 183 -24.63 -6.49 2.30
N LYS A 184 -25.46 -7.43 2.74
CA LYS A 184 -25.34 -8.06 4.06
C LYS A 184 -24.57 -9.40 3.93
N GLU A 185 -23.87 -9.80 4.97
CA GLU A 185 -23.16 -11.09 4.99
C GLU A 185 -24.11 -12.29 4.78
N SER A 186 -25.39 -12.14 5.16
CA SER A 186 -26.41 -13.15 4.92
C SER A 186 -26.84 -13.29 3.45
N GLU A 187 -26.58 -12.28 2.62
CA GLU A 187 -27.00 -12.23 1.22
C GLU A 187 -25.94 -12.79 0.26
N LEU A 188 -24.65 -12.74 0.62
CA LEU A 188 -23.58 -13.22 -0.21
C LEU A 188 -22.57 -14.05 0.59
N THR A 189 -22.33 -15.26 0.15
CA THR A 189 -21.34 -16.16 0.78
C THR A 189 -20.38 -16.76 -0.26
N PHE A 190 -19.15 -17.04 0.14
CA PHE A 190 -18.12 -17.64 -0.69
C PHE A 190 -17.74 -19.02 -0.15
N GLN A 191 -17.78 -20.04 -0.98
CA GLN A 191 -17.27 -21.36 -0.65
C GLN A 191 -15.74 -21.36 -0.71
N ASN A 192 -15.08 -22.20 0.10
CA ASN A 192 -13.62 -22.30 0.15
C ASN A 192 -13.00 -22.61 -1.22
N GLY A 193 -13.56 -23.56 -1.94
CA GLY A 193 -13.08 -23.92 -3.29
C GLY A 193 -13.17 -22.76 -4.30
N ALA A 194 -14.16 -21.86 -4.16
CA ALA A 194 -14.26 -20.67 -4.99
C ALA A 194 -13.14 -19.68 -4.70
N ILE A 195 -12.77 -19.50 -3.42
CA ILE A 195 -11.66 -18.62 -3.03
C ILE A 195 -10.34 -19.16 -3.57
N GLU A 196 -10.10 -20.45 -3.44
CA GLU A 196 -8.90 -21.12 -3.98
C GLU A 196 -8.81 -20.99 -5.51
N GLN A 197 -9.94 -21.17 -6.21
CA GLN A 197 -9.99 -21.01 -7.67
C GLN A 197 -9.77 -19.56 -8.08
N LEU A 198 -10.30 -18.56 -7.33
CA LEU A 198 -10.02 -17.15 -7.56
C LEU A 198 -8.51 -16.86 -7.49
N ILE A 199 -7.83 -17.41 -6.50
CA ILE A 199 -6.39 -17.22 -6.30
C ILE A 199 -5.60 -17.85 -7.45
N ARG A 200 -5.94 -19.10 -7.83
CA ARG A 200 -5.19 -19.87 -8.82
C ARG A 200 -5.49 -19.48 -10.26
N SER A 201 -6.77 -19.32 -10.60
CA SER A 201 -7.19 -19.22 -11.99
C SER A 201 -7.55 -17.79 -12.44
N TYR A 202 -7.82 -16.89 -11.52
CA TYR A 202 -8.25 -15.51 -11.86
C TYR A 202 -7.26 -14.44 -11.45
N THR A 203 -6.31 -14.75 -10.57
CA THR A 203 -5.27 -13.82 -10.13
C THR A 203 -3.88 -14.44 -10.18
N ARG A 204 -2.88 -13.64 -10.57
CA ARG A 204 -1.47 -14.03 -10.53
C ARG A 204 -0.69 -12.82 -10.04
N GLU A 205 -0.43 -12.79 -8.74
CA GLU A 205 0.18 -11.66 -8.08
C GLU A 205 0.89 -12.08 -6.79
N ALA A 206 1.87 -11.29 -6.36
CA ALA A 206 2.57 -11.51 -5.09
C ALA A 206 1.69 -11.19 -3.87
N GLY A 207 0.84 -10.16 -3.97
CA GLY A 207 -0.08 -9.72 -2.93
C GLY A 207 -1.52 -10.17 -3.14
N VAL A 208 -2.47 -9.34 -2.70
CA VAL A 208 -3.92 -9.63 -2.76
C VAL A 208 -4.74 -8.50 -3.41
N ARG A 209 -4.08 -7.55 -4.10
CA ARG A 209 -4.79 -6.41 -4.69
C ARG A 209 -5.76 -6.81 -5.81
N ASN A 210 -5.33 -7.70 -6.72
CA ASN A 210 -6.19 -8.21 -7.78
C ASN A 210 -7.25 -9.16 -7.23
N LEU A 211 -6.91 -9.96 -6.22
CA LEU A 211 -7.88 -10.79 -5.51
C LEU A 211 -9.00 -9.94 -4.90
N GLU A 212 -8.67 -8.86 -4.22
CA GLU A 212 -9.67 -7.92 -3.69
C GLU A 212 -10.54 -7.32 -4.81
N ARG A 213 -9.93 -6.94 -5.95
CA ARG A 213 -10.67 -6.41 -7.11
C ARG A 213 -11.64 -7.41 -7.68
N LYS A 214 -11.26 -8.69 -7.77
CA LYS A 214 -12.10 -9.78 -8.27
C LYS A 214 -13.26 -10.08 -7.31
N ILE A 215 -13.00 -10.11 -6.02
CA ILE A 215 -14.05 -10.23 -4.99
C ILE A 215 -15.04 -9.04 -5.11
N GLY A 216 -14.54 -7.82 -5.26
CA GLY A 216 -15.39 -6.64 -5.46
C GLY A 216 -16.22 -6.68 -6.75
N GLU A 217 -15.68 -7.26 -7.83
CA GLU A 217 -16.44 -7.48 -9.08
C GLU A 217 -17.60 -8.45 -8.87
N ILE A 218 -17.36 -9.55 -8.16
CA ILE A 218 -18.40 -10.52 -7.78
C ILE A 218 -19.45 -9.84 -6.91
N CYS A 219 -19.05 -9.10 -5.88
CA CYS A 219 -19.98 -8.41 -4.98
C CYS A 219 -20.89 -7.46 -5.73
N ARG A 220 -20.37 -6.66 -6.68
CA ARG A 220 -21.18 -5.75 -7.50
C ARG A 220 -22.22 -6.48 -8.35
N LYS A 221 -21.83 -7.58 -9.01
CA LYS A 221 -22.74 -8.36 -9.84
C LYS A 221 -23.80 -9.08 -9.01
N ALA A 222 -23.41 -9.64 -7.85
CA ALA A 222 -24.34 -10.26 -6.91
C ALA A 222 -25.33 -9.24 -6.34
N ALA A 223 -24.86 -8.05 -5.96
CA ALA A 223 -25.72 -6.96 -5.50
C ALA A 223 -26.77 -6.61 -6.54
N ARG A 224 -26.38 -6.49 -7.80
CA ARG A 224 -27.31 -6.22 -8.90
C ARG A 224 -28.38 -7.31 -9.05
N GLU A 225 -28.00 -8.59 -9.01
CA GLU A 225 -28.97 -9.69 -9.09
C GLU A 225 -29.97 -9.69 -7.93
N ILE A 226 -29.53 -9.31 -6.73
CA ILE A 226 -30.38 -9.22 -5.54
C ILE A 226 -31.30 -8.00 -5.63
N TYR A 227 -30.80 -6.82 -6.02
CA TYR A 227 -31.60 -5.60 -6.18
C TYR A 227 -32.64 -5.71 -7.29
N GLU A 228 -32.33 -6.41 -8.39
CA GLU A 228 -33.28 -6.70 -9.48
C GLU A 228 -34.31 -7.79 -9.10
N GLY A 229 -34.26 -8.32 -7.87
CA GLY A 229 -35.16 -9.34 -7.36
C GLY A 229 -34.98 -10.73 -7.98
N LYS A 230 -33.90 -10.95 -8.73
CA LYS A 230 -33.61 -12.22 -9.38
C LYS A 230 -33.22 -13.32 -8.37
N LYS A 231 -32.55 -12.91 -7.28
CA LYS A 231 -32.10 -13.78 -6.20
C LYS A 231 -32.27 -13.10 -4.85
N LYS A 232 -32.60 -13.88 -3.82
CA LYS A 232 -32.62 -13.40 -2.42
C LYS A 232 -31.27 -13.57 -1.73
N LYS A 233 -30.49 -14.54 -2.17
CA LYS A 233 -29.19 -14.91 -1.65
C LYS A 233 -28.33 -15.48 -2.77
N VAL A 234 -27.02 -15.20 -2.73
CA VAL A 234 -26.04 -15.69 -3.68
C VAL A 234 -24.96 -16.46 -2.93
N THR A 235 -24.65 -17.67 -3.40
CA THR A 235 -23.51 -18.46 -2.92
C THR A 235 -22.51 -18.64 -4.07
N ILE A 236 -21.30 -18.15 -3.88
CA ILE A 236 -20.24 -18.28 -4.86
C ILE A 236 -19.54 -19.62 -4.67
N SER A 237 -19.50 -20.40 -5.72
CA SER A 237 -18.88 -21.71 -5.81
C SER A 237 -17.99 -21.81 -7.04
N THR A 238 -17.19 -22.86 -7.15
CA THR A 238 -16.38 -23.13 -8.35
C THR A 238 -17.20 -23.19 -9.62
N LYS A 239 -18.48 -23.63 -9.53
CA LYS A 239 -19.38 -23.83 -10.68
C LYS A 239 -19.90 -22.53 -11.28
N ASN A 240 -19.98 -21.46 -10.49
CA ASN A 240 -20.58 -20.20 -10.95
C ASN A 240 -19.59 -19.03 -11.02
N LEU A 241 -18.32 -19.25 -10.75
CA LEU A 241 -17.27 -18.20 -10.88
C LEU A 241 -17.21 -17.64 -12.30
N GLU A 242 -17.30 -18.50 -13.31
CA GLU A 242 -17.28 -18.07 -14.72
C GLU A 242 -18.45 -17.15 -15.08
N HIS A 243 -19.62 -17.34 -14.48
CA HIS A 243 -20.76 -16.45 -14.65
C HIS A 243 -20.46 -15.03 -14.16
N TYR A 244 -19.71 -14.88 -13.05
CA TYR A 244 -19.38 -13.58 -12.47
C TYR A 244 -18.15 -12.93 -13.07
N LEU A 245 -17.13 -13.70 -13.43
CA LEU A 245 -15.81 -13.21 -13.81
C LEU A 245 -15.40 -13.49 -15.26
N GLY A 246 -16.20 -14.27 -15.99
CA GLY A 246 -15.82 -14.80 -17.30
C GLY A 246 -14.86 -15.96 -17.20
N LYS A 247 -14.30 -16.37 -18.34
CA LYS A 247 -13.37 -17.49 -18.43
C LYS A 247 -12.14 -17.30 -17.54
N GLU A 248 -11.62 -18.40 -17.03
CA GLU A 248 -10.35 -18.42 -16.30
C GLU A 248 -9.24 -17.79 -17.13
N LYS A 249 -8.44 -16.93 -16.48
CA LYS A 249 -7.31 -16.25 -17.14
C LYS A 249 -6.05 -17.11 -17.16
N TYR A 250 -5.89 -17.93 -16.15
CA TYR A 250 -4.71 -18.76 -15.94
C TYR A 250 -5.15 -20.21 -15.84
N THR A 251 -4.97 -20.96 -16.91
CA THR A 251 -5.10 -22.40 -16.88
C THR A 251 -3.76 -22.96 -16.45
N PHE A 252 -3.72 -23.65 -15.31
CA PHE A 252 -2.60 -24.55 -15.08
C PHE A 252 -2.72 -25.66 -16.13
N ASP A 253 -1.78 -25.70 -17.06
CA ASP A 253 -1.58 -26.90 -17.84
C ASP A 253 -1.52 -28.06 -16.86
N LYS A 254 -2.54 -28.92 -16.90
CA LYS A 254 -2.47 -30.19 -16.20
C LYS A 254 -1.17 -30.81 -16.68
N LYS A 255 -0.17 -30.91 -15.79
CA LYS A 255 1.03 -31.66 -16.08
C LYS A 255 0.54 -32.98 -16.68
N ASN A 256 0.97 -33.23 -17.90
CA ASN A 256 0.77 -34.56 -18.46
C ASN A 256 1.38 -35.55 -17.46
N GLU A 257 0.53 -36.27 -16.75
CA GLU A 257 0.94 -37.35 -15.82
C GLU A 257 1.57 -38.53 -16.58
N LYS A 258 1.72 -38.39 -17.89
CA LYS A 258 2.40 -39.40 -18.74
C LYS A 258 3.72 -38.80 -19.20
N ASP A 259 4.79 -39.53 -18.86
CA ASP A 259 6.12 -39.27 -19.40
C ASP A 259 6.08 -39.36 -20.93
N GLU A 260 6.23 -38.23 -21.61
CA GLU A 260 6.39 -38.24 -23.07
C GLU A 260 7.91 -38.22 -23.38
N VAL A 261 8.35 -39.34 -23.96
CA VAL A 261 9.74 -39.52 -24.38
C VAL A 261 10.07 -38.54 -25.49
N GLY A 262 11.05 -37.68 -25.27
CA GLY A 262 11.57 -36.74 -26.27
C GLY A 262 11.23 -35.26 -26.06
N ILE A 263 10.54 -34.86 -24.99
CA ILE A 263 10.25 -33.43 -24.68
C ILE A 263 11.15 -32.95 -23.53
N VAL A 264 12.07 -32.03 -23.85
CA VAL A 264 12.87 -31.32 -22.85
C VAL A 264 12.30 -29.90 -22.74
N ARG A 265 11.78 -29.52 -21.56
CA ARG A 265 11.35 -28.15 -21.28
C ARG A 265 12.54 -27.36 -20.75
N GLY A 266 12.96 -26.34 -21.51
CA GLY A 266 13.91 -25.34 -21.02
C GLY A 266 13.30 -24.52 -19.89
N LEU A 267 14.03 -24.36 -18.78
CA LEU A 267 13.75 -23.36 -17.76
C LEU A 267 14.18 -21.99 -18.32
N ALA A 268 13.24 -21.10 -18.54
CA ALA A 268 13.48 -19.72 -18.84
C ALA A 268 13.25 -18.86 -17.60
#